data_ee2510105588f579e41dc55ed72b8ec6
#
_entry.id   ee2510105588f579e41dc55ed72b8ec6
#
_cell.length_a   1.000
_cell.length_b   1.000
_cell.length_c   1.000
_cell.angle_alpha   90.00
_cell.angle_beta   90.00
_cell.angle_gamma   90.00
#
_symmetry.space_group_name_H-M   'P 1'
#
loop_
_entity.id
_entity.type
_entity.pdbx_description
1 polymer ?
#
loop_
_entity_poly.entity_id
_entity_poly.type
_entity_poly.pdbx_seq_one_letter_code
_entity_poly.pdbx_strand_id
1 'polypeptide(L)'
;MRNLKNILLSFSALAIASTLSTVVIAKEWRGWNIHKPGYPNTVAMDKFAELVKQKTGGEITLKMFHSGVLGNQPDAIEQVRIGGLEIGNFNLGPMGPMAPEANVVSLPFIFKNMGHMHRALDGAAGDQISAGMEKIGIVALAWYDSGARSFYNSKKPIMKPSDVKGLKVRVMNNDLYSGMISALGGNPSPMAFSEVYQSLKTGVVDGAENNWPSYESTGHFEVAKYYSLSQHLIIPECVCINDKVYNSLSDKNKKAVKEAARESAKLQRALWEKRAISSREKVMKAGVEFNEIPNKKAFMDAMQPVHTKYLSANPNLVPLVDLIKNTK
;
A
#
# COMPACT_ATOMS: atom_id res chain seq x y z
N MET A 1 92.93 25.75 -24.40
CA MET A 1 92.10 26.91 -24.02
C MET A 1 90.67 26.65 -24.36
N ARG A 2 89.76 26.93 -23.44
CA ARG A 2 88.29 27.03 -23.47
C ARG A 2 87.44 25.77 -23.15
N ASN A 3 86.98 25.82 -21.91
CA ASN A 3 85.92 24.96 -21.31
C ASN A 3 84.58 25.04 -22.03
N LEU A 4 83.89 23.91 -22.21
CA LEU A 4 82.46 23.87 -22.42
C LEU A 4 81.83 23.23 -21.18
N LYS A 5 80.97 24.01 -20.54
CA LYS A 5 80.23 23.64 -19.33
C LYS A 5 79.05 22.75 -19.74
N ASN A 6 78.87 21.64 -19.00
CA ASN A 6 77.71 20.81 -19.03
C ASN A 6 76.46 21.53 -18.45
N ILE A 7 75.40 21.67 -19.23
CA ILE A 7 74.12 22.09 -18.75
C ILE A 7 73.26 20.82 -18.63
N LEU A 8 73.04 20.39 -17.40
CA LEU A 8 72.07 19.36 -17.07
C LEU A 8 70.62 20.00 -17.09
N LEU A 9 69.80 19.60 -18.05
CA LEU A 9 68.37 19.90 -18.10
C LEU A 9 67.66 18.88 -17.27
N SER A 10 67.18 19.29 -16.09
CA SER A 10 66.26 18.50 -15.23
C SER A 10 64.85 18.58 -15.78
N PHE A 11 64.37 17.51 -16.41
CA PHE A 11 62.96 17.36 -16.76
C PHE A 11 62.18 16.95 -15.51
N SER A 12 61.47 17.89 -14.89
CA SER A 12 60.47 17.61 -13.87
C SER A 12 59.21 17.08 -14.57
N ALA A 13 58.99 15.78 -14.48
CA ALA A 13 57.74 15.15 -14.94
C ALA A 13 56.64 15.49 -13.95
N LEU A 14 55.77 16.43 -14.28
CA LEU A 14 54.54 16.74 -13.54
C LEU A 14 53.52 15.65 -13.86
N ALA A 15 53.36 14.67 -12.96
CA ALA A 15 52.32 13.64 -13.05
C ALA A 15 50.98 14.30 -12.76
N ILE A 16 50.21 14.64 -13.81
CA ILE A 16 48.81 15.03 -13.72
C ILE A 16 48.04 13.78 -13.40
N ALA A 17 47.69 13.57 -12.13
CA ALA A 17 46.71 12.55 -11.74
C ALA A 17 45.34 12.98 -12.24
N SER A 18 44.96 12.50 -13.43
CA SER A 18 43.62 12.63 -13.96
C SER A 18 42.68 11.81 -13.09
N THR A 19 42.02 12.45 -12.16
CA THR A 19 40.85 11.86 -11.47
C THR A 19 39.74 11.66 -12.52
N LEU A 20 39.70 10.47 -13.08
CA LEU A 20 38.53 10.02 -13.87
C LEU A 20 37.33 10.01 -12.94
N SER A 21 36.61 11.14 -12.88
CA SER A 21 35.27 11.18 -12.30
C SER A 21 34.40 10.28 -13.18
N THR A 22 34.16 9.07 -12.73
CA THR A 22 33.15 8.21 -13.35
C THR A 22 31.81 8.92 -13.25
N VAL A 23 31.29 9.41 -14.36
CA VAL A 23 29.93 9.93 -14.45
C VAL A 23 29.02 8.74 -14.19
N VAL A 24 28.52 8.62 -12.97
CA VAL A 24 27.47 7.65 -12.65
C VAL A 24 26.20 8.15 -13.31
N ILE A 25 25.79 7.50 -14.38
CA ILE A 25 24.48 7.76 -15.00
C ILE A 25 23.46 7.24 -14.02
N ALA A 26 22.71 8.15 -13.39
CA ALA A 26 21.65 7.81 -12.46
C ALA A 26 20.57 6.99 -13.15
N LYS A 27 20.21 5.85 -12.58
CA LYS A 27 19.07 5.04 -13.03
C LYS A 27 17.80 5.65 -12.44
N GLU A 28 16.98 6.27 -13.28
CA GLU A 28 15.70 6.83 -12.86
C GLU A 28 14.63 5.73 -12.87
N TRP A 29 14.01 5.48 -11.71
CA TRP A 29 12.87 4.61 -11.55
C TRP A 29 11.57 5.40 -11.59
N ARG A 30 10.51 4.78 -12.12
CA ARG A 30 9.15 5.31 -12.10
C ARG A 30 8.38 4.64 -10.98
N GLY A 31 7.85 5.46 -10.07
CA GLY A 31 7.09 5.00 -8.92
C GLY A 31 5.61 5.38 -9.04
N TRP A 32 4.72 4.47 -8.70
CA TRP A 32 3.27 4.66 -8.77
C TRP A 32 2.63 4.75 -7.37
N ASN A 33 1.59 5.59 -7.25
CA ASN A 33 0.73 5.67 -6.08
C ASN A 33 -0.69 6.11 -6.47
N ILE A 34 -1.72 5.51 -5.84
CA ILE A 34 -3.14 5.82 -6.13
C ILE A 34 -3.59 7.12 -5.47
N HIS A 35 -2.97 7.53 -4.38
CA HIS A 35 -3.42 8.62 -3.54
C HIS A 35 -2.98 9.98 -4.08
N LYS A 36 -3.76 11.02 -3.74
CA LYS A 36 -3.46 12.41 -4.09
C LYS A 36 -2.25 12.94 -3.32
N PRO A 37 -1.52 13.94 -3.88
CA PRO A 37 -0.47 14.63 -3.13
C PRO A 37 -0.95 15.11 -1.75
N GLY A 38 -0.08 15.01 -0.74
CA GLY A 38 -0.39 15.35 0.65
C GLY A 38 -1.10 14.22 1.45
N TYR A 39 -1.44 13.10 0.81
CA TYR A 39 -1.86 11.91 1.54
C TYR A 39 -0.67 11.25 2.23
N PRO A 40 -0.80 10.63 3.44
CA PRO A 40 0.35 10.07 4.17
C PRO A 40 1.24 9.15 3.32
N ASN A 41 0.64 8.32 2.48
CA ASN A 41 1.37 7.39 1.63
C ASN A 41 2.13 8.11 0.50
N THR A 42 1.59 9.19 -0.09
CA THR A 42 2.32 9.98 -1.10
C THR A 42 3.50 10.72 -0.47
N VAL A 43 3.29 11.37 0.68
CA VAL A 43 4.36 12.07 1.41
C VAL A 43 5.50 11.09 1.77
N ALA A 44 5.14 9.89 2.22
CA ALA A 44 6.13 8.87 2.57
C ALA A 44 6.84 8.29 1.34
N MET A 45 6.15 8.14 0.21
CA MET A 45 6.78 7.70 -1.06
C MET A 45 7.71 8.76 -1.63
N ASP A 46 7.39 10.05 -1.51
CA ASP A 46 8.30 11.14 -1.87
C ASP A 46 9.54 11.14 -0.97
N LYS A 47 9.34 10.91 0.35
CA LYS A 47 10.46 10.74 1.29
C LYS A 47 11.30 9.50 0.98
N PHE A 48 10.66 8.39 0.60
CA PHE A 48 11.36 7.20 0.15
C PHE A 48 12.24 7.48 -1.07
N ALA A 49 11.72 8.22 -2.07
CA ALA A 49 12.49 8.63 -3.25
C ALA A 49 13.71 9.47 -2.88
N GLU A 50 13.55 10.44 -1.98
CA GLU A 50 14.66 11.26 -1.45
C GLU A 50 15.71 10.39 -0.75
N LEU A 51 15.28 9.48 0.13
CA LEU A 51 16.17 8.60 0.90
C LEU A 51 16.93 7.62 -0.01
N VAL A 52 16.29 7.07 -1.04
CA VAL A 52 16.97 6.20 -2.01
C VAL A 52 18.07 6.98 -2.71
N LYS A 53 17.78 8.17 -3.24
CA LYS A 53 18.79 9.02 -3.86
C LYS A 53 19.96 9.29 -2.91
N GLN A 54 19.66 9.67 -1.67
CA GLN A 54 20.69 9.97 -0.65
C GLN A 54 21.55 8.75 -0.32
N LYS A 55 20.90 7.61 0.02
CA LYS A 55 21.60 6.40 0.50
C LYS A 55 22.36 5.66 -0.61
N THR A 56 21.98 5.86 -1.88
CA THR A 56 22.70 5.31 -3.04
C THR A 56 23.75 6.27 -3.61
N GLY A 57 23.93 7.45 -3.02
CA GLY A 57 24.86 8.46 -3.55
C GLY A 57 24.44 8.99 -4.93
N GLY A 58 23.13 8.97 -5.24
CA GLY A 58 22.58 9.42 -6.51
C GLY A 58 22.63 8.39 -7.65
N GLU A 59 23.12 7.17 -7.40
CA GLU A 59 23.10 6.08 -8.41
C GLU A 59 21.66 5.71 -8.84
N ILE A 60 20.70 5.86 -7.91
CA ILE A 60 19.29 5.58 -8.14
C ILE A 60 18.49 6.83 -7.77
N THR A 61 17.60 7.23 -8.68
CA THR A 61 16.61 8.27 -8.46
C THR A 61 15.22 7.73 -8.76
N LEU A 62 14.19 8.32 -8.14
CA LEU A 62 12.80 7.95 -8.36
C LEU A 62 11.99 9.16 -8.81
N LYS A 63 11.18 8.97 -9.86
CA LYS A 63 10.12 9.90 -10.23
C LYS A 63 8.79 9.29 -9.80
N MET A 64 8.13 9.92 -8.82
CA MET A 64 6.84 9.46 -8.31
C MET A 64 5.68 10.00 -9.14
N PHE A 65 4.72 9.13 -9.46
CA PHE A 65 3.47 9.43 -10.15
C PHE A 65 2.30 9.12 -9.22
N HIS A 66 1.72 10.17 -8.66
CA HIS A 66 0.59 10.09 -7.72
C HIS A 66 -0.77 10.12 -8.43
N SER A 67 -1.84 9.95 -7.67
CA SER A 67 -3.24 10.03 -8.13
C SER A 67 -3.61 9.01 -9.20
N GLY A 68 -2.88 7.92 -9.31
CA GLY A 68 -3.16 6.87 -10.28
C GLY A 68 -3.01 7.31 -11.75
N VAL A 69 -2.20 8.33 -12.04
CA VAL A 69 -2.06 8.91 -13.39
C VAL A 69 -1.44 7.94 -14.43
N LEU A 70 -0.80 6.87 -13.98
CA LEU A 70 -0.29 5.80 -14.84
C LEU A 70 -1.23 4.57 -14.90
N GLY A 71 -2.50 4.73 -14.55
CA GLY A 71 -3.50 3.66 -14.56
C GLY A 71 -4.06 3.33 -13.18
N ASN A 72 -5.08 2.48 -13.14
CA ASN A 72 -5.68 1.96 -11.91
C ASN A 72 -4.73 1.02 -11.18
N GLN A 73 -5.01 0.74 -9.91
CA GLN A 73 -4.11 -0.07 -9.09
C GLN A 73 -3.88 -1.49 -9.64
N PRO A 74 -4.87 -2.25 -10.12
CA PRO A 74 -4.61 -3.55 -10.76
C PRO A 74 -3.64 -3.46 -11.94
N ASP A 75 -3.81 -2.45 -12.80
CA ASP A 75 -2.94 -2.23 -13.95
C ASP A 75 -1.51 -1.89 -13.52
N ALA A 76 -1.37 -1.03 -12.50
CA ALA A 76 -0.07 -0.65 -11.97
C ALA A 76 0.66 -1.80 -11.26
N ILE A 77 -0.07 -2.67 -10.55
CA ILE A 77 0.49 -3.91 -9.97
C ILE A 77 1.05 -4.79 -11.09
N GLU A 78 0.29 -4.98 -12.18
CA GLU A 78 0.76 -5.75 -13.33
C GLU A 78 1.97 -5.09 -13.99
N GLN A 79 1.98 -3.76 -14.15
CA GLN A 79 3.13 -3.02 -14.68
C GLN A 79 4.39 -3.22 -13.82
N VAL A 80 4.28 -3.21 -12.50
CA VAL A 80 5.43 -3.53 -11.62
C VAL A 80 5.83 -5.00 -11.79
N ARG A 81 4.88 -5.93 -11.83
CA ARG A 81 5.13 -7.37 -11.99
C ARG A 81 5.94 -7.68 -13.25
N ILE A 82 5.61 -7.06 -14.39
CA ILE A 82 6.30 -7.30 -15.66
C ILE A 82 7.49 -6.36 -15.91
N GLY A 83 7.77 -5.41 -15.03
CA GLY A 83 8.88 -4.46 -15.16
C GLY A 83 8.57 -3.23 -16.02
N GLY A 84 7.31 -2.96 -16.34
CA GLY A 84 6.85 -1.73 -16.98
C GLY A 84 6.93 -0.51 -16.06
N LEU A 85 6.86 -0.72 -14.75
CA LEU A 85 7.19 0.22 -13.68
C LEU A 85 8.17 -0.45 -12.73
N GLU A 86 9.06 0.32 -12.15
CA GLU A 86 10.06 -0.21 -11.25
C GLU A 86 9.49 -0.43 -9.84
N ILE A 87 8.63 0.47 -9.34
CA ILE A 87 8.17 0.46 -7.96
C ILE A 87 6.74 0.99 -7.84
N GLY A 88 6.03 0.60 -6.77
CA GLY A 88 4.71 1.13 -6.45
C GLY A 88 4.38 1.02 -4.97
N ASN A 89 3.42 1.82 -4.53
CA ASN A 89 2.77 1.66 -3.24
C ASN A 89 1.37 1.11 -3.48
N PHE A 90 1.11 -0.12 -3.03
CA PHE A 90 -0.10 -0.87 -3.35
C PHE A 90 -0.83 -1.34 -2.10
N ASN A 91 -2.14 -1.10 -2.06
CA ASN A 91 -3.03 -1.80 -1.15
C ASN A 91 -3.06 -3.29 -1.48
N LEU A 92 -2.96 -4.17 -0.47
CA LEU A 92 -2.88 -5.62 -0.71
C LEU A 92 -4.20 -6.24 -1.17
N GLY A 93 -5.33 -5.57 -1.01
CA GLY A 93 -6.61 -6.09 -1.48
C GLY A 93 -6.61 -6.46 -2.97
N PRO A 94 -6.34 -5.52 -3.90
CA PRO A 94 -6.24 -5.82 -5.33
C PRO A 94 -5.07 -6.72 -5.72
N MET A 95 -4.06 -6.91 -4.87
CA MET A 95 -2.97 -7.86 -5.10
C MET A 95 -3.36 -9.31 -4.79
N GLY A 96 -4.32 -9.49 -3.88
CA GLY A 96 -4.75 -10.80 -3.38
C GLY A 96 -5.08 -11.84 -4.45
N PRO A 97 -5.78 -11.51 -5.56
CA PRO A 97 -6.05 -12.48 -6.62
C PRO A 97 -4.80 -13.09 -7.27
N MET A 98 -3.67 -12.38 -7.26
CA MET A 98 -2.42 -12.86 -7.85
C MET A 98 -1.48 -13.51 -6.82
N ALA A 99 -1.57 -13.11 -5.55
CA ALA A 99 -0.72 -13.58 -4.45
C ALA A 99 -1.60 -14.08 -3.29
N PRO A 100 -1.95 -15.37 -3.24
CA PRO A 100 -2.82 -15.92 -2.21
C PRO A 100 -2.32 -15.67 -0.78
N GLU A 101 -1.00 -15.68 -0.56
CA GLU A 101 -0.41 -15.33 0.73
C GLU A 101 -0.70 -13.87 1.12
N ALA A 102 -0.66 -12.94 0.16
CA ALA A 102 -1.02 -11.55 0.42
C ALA A 102 -2.54 -11.37 0.64
N ASN A 103 -3.35 -12.28 0.10
CA ASN A 103 -4.80 -12.19 0.23
C ASN A 103 -5.31 -12.51 1.64
N VAL A 104 -4.53 -13.19 2.49
CA VAL A 104 -4.94 -13.51 3.87
C VAL A 104 -5.24 -12.26 4.71
N VAL A 105 -4.60 -11.12 4.40
CA VAL A 105 -4.88 -9.86 5.10
C VAL A 105 -6.27 -9.28 4.77
N SER A 106 -6.90 -9.78 3.70
CA SER A 106 -8.25 -9.39 3.26
C SER A 106 -9.35 -10.23 3.94
N LEU A 107 -9.00 -11.18 4.79
CA LEU A 107 -9.98 -11.91 5.59
C LEU A 107 -10.60 -10.97 6.64
N PRO A 108 -11.95 -10.86 6.73
CA PRO A 108 -12.59 -9.96 7.66
C PRO A 108 -12.14 -10.22 9.11
N PHE A 109 -11.85 -9.15 9.85
CA PHE A 109 -11.42 -9.20 11.26
C PHE A 109 -10.18 -10.05 11.55
N ILE A 110 -9.31 -10.30 10.55
CA ILE A 110 -8.07 -11.06 10.77
C ILE A 110 -7.12 -10.33 11.75
N PHE A 111 -7.12 -9.00 11.71
CA PHE A 111 -6.36 -8.17 12.65
C PHE A 111 -7.27 -7.59 13.74
N LYS A 112 -6.81 -7.65 14.98
CA LYS A 112 -7.52 -7.11 16.16
C LYS A 112 -7.53 -5.57 16.18
N ASN A 113 -6.42 -4.95 15.77
CA ASN A 113 -6.18 -3.51 15.69
C ASN A 113 -4.92 -3.22 14.87
N MET A 114 -4.59 -1.93 14.68
CA MET A 114 -3.40 -1.51 13.93
C MET A 114 -2.10 -2.06 14.51
N GLY A 115 -1.94 -2.00 15.84
CA GLY A 115 -0.74 -2.53 16.49
C GLY A 115 -0.55 -4.03 16.29
N HIS A 116 -1.65 -4.80 16.24
CA HIS A 116 -1.61 -6.23 15.92
C HIS A 116 -1.16 -6.45 14.46
N MET A 117 -1.69 -5.66 13.51
CA MET A 117 -1.25 -5.71 12.11
C MET A 117 0.24 -5.39 11.98
N HIS A 118 0.71 -4.33 12.65
CA HIS A 118 2.13 -3.96 12.61
C HIS A 118 3.03 -5.11 13.09
N ARG A 119 2.72 -5.70 14.24
CA ARG A 119 3.54 -6.82 14.77
C ARG A 119 3.52 -8.04 13.86
N ALA A 120 2.38 -8.37 13.27
CA ALA A 120 2.27 -9.49 12.34
C ALA A 120 3.09 -9.25 11.06
N LEU A 121 2.97 -8.05 10.48
CA LEU A 121 3.62 -7.74 9.20
C LEU A 121 5.10 -7.35 9.33
N ASP A 122 5.50 -6.79 10.46
CA ASP A 122 6.92 -6.54 10.74
C ASP A 122 7.66 -7.81 11.22
N GLY A 123 6.94 -8.95 11.36
CA GLY A 123 7.43 -10.25 11.80
C GLY A 123 7.23 -11.36 10.76
N ALA A 124 7.24 -12.60 11.23
CA ALA A 124 7.23 -13.81 10.42
C ALA A 124 6.04 -13.93 9.44
N ALA A 125 4.86 -13.36 9.77
CA ALA A 125 3.74 -13.36 8.85
C ALA A 125 4.01 -12.45 7.63
N GLY A 126 4.60 -11.28 7.86
CA GLY A 126 5.03 -10.39 6.78
C GLY A 126 6.10 -11.00 5.89
N ASP A 127 7.04 -11.77 6.48
CA ASP A 127 8.05 -12.49 5.71
C ASP A 127 7.42 -13.56 4.80
N GLN A 128 6.43 -14.33 5.29
CA GLN A 128 5.70 -15.30 4.47
C GLN A 128 4.88 -14.65 3.36
N ILE A 129 4.23 -13.54 3.65
CA ILE A 129 3.48 -12.76 2.65
C ILE A 129 4.44 -12.24 1.57
N SER A 130 5.59 -11.68 1.98
CA SER A 130 6.64 -11.21 1.06
C SER A 130 7.14 -12.33 0.15
N ALA A 131 7.42 -13.51 0.70
CA ALA A 131 7.83 -14.67 -0.07
C ALA A 131 6.76 -15.15 -1.07
N GLY A 132 5.47 -15.00 -0.74
CA GLY A 132 4.37 -15.25 -1.66
C GLY A 132 4.34 -14.24 -2.82
N MET A 133 4.60 -12.97 -2.52
CA MET A 133 4.66 -11.90 -3.53
C MET A 133 5.87 -12.05 -4.46
N GLU A 134 7.01 -12.53 -3.96
CA GLU A 134 8.19 -12.81 -4.79
C GLU A 134 7.91 -13.84 -5.88
N LYS A 135 7.03 -14.83 -5.63
CA LYS A 135 6.62 -15.84 -6.64
C LYS A 135 5.92 -15.22 -7.85
N ILE A 136 5.34 -14.05 -7.68
CA ILE A 136 4.68 -13.31 -8.76
C ILE A 136 5.54 -12.16 -9.32
N GLY A 137 6.82 -12.09 -8.97
CA GLY A 137 7.76 -11.10 -9.51
C GLY A 137 7.74 -9.75 -8.78
N ILE A 138 7.27 -9.71 -7.53
CA ILE A 138 7.16 -8.48 -6.73
C ILE A 138 7.84 -8.68 -5.37
N VAL A 139 8.81 -7.82 -5.04
CA VAL A 139 9.49 -7.80 -3.74
C VAL A 139 8.87 -6.74 -2.84
N ALA A 140 8.44 -7.14 -1.64
CA ALA A 140 7.99 -6.22 -0.61
C ALA A 140 9.19 -5.60 0.12
N LEU A 141 9.26 -4.27 0.16
CA LEU A 141 10.32 -3.52 0.83
C LEU A 141 9.91 -3.05 2.23
N ALA A 142 8.67 -2.63 2.39
CA ALA A 142 8.10 -2.18 3.66
C ALA A 142 6.56 -2.15 3.62
N TRP A 143 5.95 -2.10 4.81
CA TRP A 143 4.50 -2.04 5.01
C TRP A 143 4.07 -0.67 5.50
N TYR A 144 3.14 -0.05 4.77
CA TYR A 144 2.47 1.20 5.12
C TYR A 144 1.08 0.91 5.67
N ASP A 145 0.52 1.86 6.42
CA ASP A 145 -0.86 1.82 6.88
C ASP A 145 -1.83 2.24 5.78
N SER A 146 -2.97 1.56 5.73
CA SER A 146 -4.18 2.01 5.06
C SER A 146 -5.39 1.95 6.02
N GLY A 147 -5.14 1.66 7.30
CA GLY A 147 -6.05 1.78 8.42
C GLY A 147 -7.23 0.82 8.43
N ALA A 148 -8.06 1.00 9.44
CA ALA A 148 -9.30 0.26 9.59
C ALA A 148 -10.37 0.79 8.62
N ARG A 149 -11.06 -0.12 7.96
CA ARG A 149 -12.09 0.16 6.97
C ARG A 149 -13.48 -0.09 7.56
N SER A 150 -14.40 0.80 7.22
CA SER A 150 -15.78 0.80 7.71
C SER A 150 -16.75 1.07 6.57
N PHE A 151 -18.01 0.65 6.73
CA PHE A 151 -19.04 0.91 5.75
C PHE A 151 -19.46 2.39 5.75
N TYR A 152 -19.74 2.92 4.56
CA TYR A 152 -20.46 4.17 4.37
C TYR A 152 -21.43 4.06 3.20
N ASN A 153 -22.57 4.75 3.29
CA ASN A 153 -23.58 4.70 2.25
C ASN A 153 -24.46 5.97 2.24
N SER A 154 -25.30 6.10 1.21
CA SER A 154 -26.19 7.24 1.01
C SER A 154 -27.62 7.02 1.58
N LYS A 155 -27.92 5.83 2.15
CA LYS A 155 -29.28 5.41 2.47
C LYS A 155 -29.62 5.49 3.96
N LYS A 156 -28.78 4.86 4.83
CA LYS A 156 -29.09 4.67 6.25
C LYS A 156 -27.86 4.26 7.07
N PRO A 157 -27.90 4.46 8.39
CA PRO A 157 -26.92 3.85 9.29
C PRO A 157 -26.94 2.32 9.21
N ILE A 158 -25.75 1.69 9.34
CA ILE A 158 -25.60 0.23 9.44
C ILE A 158 -25.30 -0.09 10.90
N MET A 159 -26.23 -0.74 11.62
CA MET A 159 -26.12 -1.10 13.03
C MET A 159 -25.92 -2.60 13.21
N LYS A 160 -26.38 -3.43 12.29
CA LYS A 160 -26.33 -4.90 12.30
C LYS A 160 -26.13 -5.46 10.90
N PRO A 161 -25.70 -6.74 10.75
CA PRO A 161 -25.44 -7.34 9.43
C PRO A 161 -26.60 -7.22 8.45
N SER A 162 -27.84 -7.42 8.92
CA SER A 162 -29.04 -7.32 8.05
C SER A 162 -29.32 -5.93 7.47
N ASP A 163 -28.67 -4.89 7.99
CA ASP A 163 -28.82 -3.53 7.44
C ASP A 163 -28.07 -3.34 6.12
N VAL A 164 -27.12 -4.24 5.80
CA VAL A 164 -26.41 -4.30 4.51
C VAL A 164 -27.25 -4.98 3.44
N LYS A 165 -28.29 -5.76 3.84
CA LYS A 165 -29.14 -6.52 2.91
C LYS A 165 -29.72 -5.61 1.82
N GLY A 166 -29.48 -6.01 0.57
CA GLY A 166 -29.99 -5.33 -0.63
C GLY A 166 -29.20 -4.08 -1.04
N LEU A 167 -28.30 -3.55 -0.21
CA LEU A 167 -27.46 -2.42 -0.60
C LEU A 167 -26.47 -2.85 -1.69
N LYS A 168 -26.31 -2.00 -2.71
CA LYS A 168 -25.26 -2.12 -3.71
C LYS A 168 -24.00 -1.48 -3.13
N VAL A 169 -23.03 -2.31 -2.76
CA VAL A 169 -21.81 -1.85 -2.07
C VAL A 169 -20.59 -2.03 -2.97
N ARG A 170 -19.96 -0.93 -3.30
CA ARG A 170 -18.69 -1.00 -4.03
C ARG A 170 -17.61 -1.64 -3.16
N VAL A 171 -16.83 -2.51 -3.78
CA VAL A 171 -15.66 -3.16 -3.20
C VAL A 171 -14.44 -3.06 -4.13
N MET A 172 -13.25 -3.36 -3.60
CA MET A 172 -12.07 -3.56 -4.44
C MET A 172 -12.20 -4.86 -5.27
N ASN A 173 -11.48 -4.95 -6.39
CA ASN A 173 -11.46 -6.12 -7.26
C ASN A 173 -10.79 -7.31 -6.56
N ASN A 174 -11.55 -8.01 -5.73
CA ASN A 174 -11.10 -9.16 -4.96
C ASN A 174 -12.34 -9.95 -4.47
N ASP A 175 -12.33 -11.27 -4.67
CA ASP A 175 -13.46 -12.15 -4.34
C ASP A 175 -13.74 -12.22 -2.84
N LEU A 176 -12.75 -12.02 -1.96
CA LEU A 176 -12.98 -11.96 -0.52
C LEU A 176 -13.87 -10.77 -0.14
N TYR A 177 -13.67 -9.62 -0.78
CA TYR A 177 -14.51 -8.43 -0.54
C TYR A 177 -15.91 -8.63 -1.08
N SER A 178 -16.06 -9.24 -2.29
CA SER A 178 -17.35 -9.60 -2.84
C SER A 178 -18.08 -10.62 -1.95
N GLY A 179 -17.36 -11.63 -1.49
CA GLY A 179 -17.86 -12.64 -0.56
C GLY A 179 -18.34 -12.05 0.77
N MET A 180 -17.60 -11.08 1.31
CA MET A 180 -17.94 -10.37 2.54
C MET A 180 -19.28 -9.63 2.43
N ILE A 181 -19.49 -8.87 1.36
CA ILE A 181 -20.76 -8.16 1.12
C ILE A 181 -21.90 -9.15 0.91
N SER A 182 -21.68 -10.20 0.12
CA SER A 182 -22.68 -11.26 -0.12
C SER A 182 -23.08 -11.99 1.16
N ALA A 183 -22.13 -12.26 2.05
CA ALA A 183 -22.38 -12.89 3.36
C ALA A 183 -23.28 -12.04 4.26
N LEU A 184 -23.29 -10.72 4.07
CA LEU A 184 -24.20 -9.79 4.75
C LEU A 184 -25.52 -9.58 4.01
N GLY A 185 -25.75 -10.27 2.89
CA GLY A 185 -26.94 -10.13 2.04
C GLY A 185 -26.96 -8.88 1.16
N GLY A 186 -25.84 -8.19 1.03
CA GLY A 186 -25.66 -7.07 0.11
C GLY A 186 -25.28 -7.52 -1.30
N ASN A 187 -25.28 -6.56 -2.21
CA ASN A 187 -24.90 -6.74 -3.62
C ASN A 187 -23.51 -6.12 -3.86
N PRO A 188 -22.45 -6.92 -3.96
CA PRO A 188 -21.10 -6.40 -4.20
C PRO A 188 -20.97 -5.86 -5.63
N SER A 189 -20.27 -4.73 -5.76
CA SER A 189 -19.95 -4.09 -7.05
C SER A 189 -18.45 -3.82 -7.14
N PRO A 190 -17.63 -4.78 -7.60
CA PRO A 190 -16.21 -4.56 -7.79
C PRO A 190 -15.96 -3.49 -8.85
N MET A 191 -15.17 -2.47 -8.50
CA MET A 191 -14.76 -1.41 -9.44
C MET A 191 -13.50 -0.68 -8.98
N ALA A 192 -12.84 0.01 -9.91
CA ALA A 192 -11.66 0.80 -9.64
C ALA A 192 -11.94 1.95 -8.64
N PHE A 193 -10.92 2.36 -7.90
CA PHE A 193 -11.07 3.40 -6.85
C PHE A 193 -11.48 4.76 -7.43
N SER A 194 -10.99 5.10 -8.62
CA SER A 194 -11.32 6.36 -9.32
C SER A 194 -12.79 6.48 -9.74
N GLU A 195 -13.52 5.36 -9.84
CA GLU A 195 -14.92 5.34 -10.29
C GLU A 195 -15.92 5.53 -9.14
N VAL A 196 -15.48 5.38 -7.89
CA VAL A 196 -16.36 5.26 -6.73
C VAL A 196 -17.17 6.53 -6.47
N TYR A 197 -16.56 7.71 -6.52
CA TYR A 197 -17.27 8.97 -6.28
C TYR A 197 -18.45 9.15 -7.25
N GLN A 198 -18.18 8.95 -8.55
CA GLN A 198 -19.21 9.11 -9.58
C GLN A 198 -20.30 8.04 -9.44
N SER A 199 -19.94 6.80 -9.13
CA SER A 199 -20.89 5.69 -8.94
C SER A 199 -21.79 5.91 -7.72
N LEU A 200 -21.27 6.49 -6.62
CA LEU A 200 -22.07 6.91 -5.48
C LEU A 200 -23.01 8.08 -5.84
N LYS A 201 -22.49 9.09 -6.53
CA LYS A 201 -23.24 10.29 -6.92
C LYS A 201 -24.42 9.98 -7.84
N THR A 202 -24.25 9.04 -8.75
CA THR A 202 -25.30 8.63 -9.72
C THR A 202 -26.20 7.49 -9.22
N GLY A 203 -25.90 6.89 -8.04
CA GLY A 203 -26.67 5.78 -7.47
C GLY A 203 -26.44 4.42 -8.16
N VAL A 204 -25.36 4.29 -8.95
CA VAL A 204 -24.89 2.99 -9.45
C VAL A 204 -24.57 2.07 -8.27
N VAL A 205 -23.97 2.62 -7.22
CA VAL A 205 -23.82 1.98 -5.91
C VAL A 205 -24.45 2.83 -4.83
N ASP A 206 -24.95 2.17 -3.76
CA ASP A 206 -25.53 2.85 -2.60
C ASP A 206 -24.47 3.22 -1.56
N GLY A 207 -23.35 2.51 -1.54
CA GLY A 207 -22.29 2.69 -0.57
C GLY A 207 -20.98 2.04 -1.00
N ALA A 208 -20.00 2.15 -0.12
CA ALA A 208 -18.70 1.49 -0.21
C ALA A 208 -18.15 1.25 1.21
N GLU A 209 -16.94 0.76 1.29
CA GLU A 209 -16.20 0.62 2.54
C GLU A 209 -14.79 1.17 2.37
N ASN A 210 -14.30 1.91 3.36
CA ASN A 210 -12.95 2.45 3.38
C ASN A 210 -12.60 3.06 4.75
N ASN A 211 -11.37 3.58 4.87
CA ASN A 211 -10.86 4.32 6.00
C ASN A 211 -11.23 5.82 5.94
N TRP A 212 -11.08 6.53 7.06
CA TRP A 212 -11.40 7.96 7.17
C TRP A 212 -10.61 8.85 6.19
N PRO A 213 -9.28 8.71 6.04
CA PRO A 213 -8.51 9.51 5.09
C PRO A 213 -8.95 9.35 3.64
N SER A 214 -9.26 8.13 3.20
CA SER A 214 -9.75 7.89 1.85
C SER A 214 -11.15 8.43 1.64
N TYR A 215 -12.06 8.21 2.58
CA TYR A 215 -13.42 8.73 2.55
C TYR A 215 -13.44 10.27 2.45
N GLU A 216 -12.55 10.94 3.18
CA GLU A 216 -12.39 12.41 3.15
C GLU A 216 -11.73 12.88 1.86
N SER A 217 -10.55 12.35 1.50
CA SER A 217 -9.73 12.88 0.41
C SER A 217 -10.35 12.70 -0.98
N THR A 218 -11.24 11.71 -1.15
CA THR A 218 -11.97 11.46 -2.40
C THR A 218 -13.32 12.19 -2.48
N GLY A 219 -13.76 12.84 -1.40
CA GLY A 219 -15.07 13.49 -1.35
C GLY A 219 -16.24 12.53 -1.22
N HIS A 220 -16.02 11.23 -0.94
CA HIS A 220 -17.12 10.26 -0.83
C HIS A 220 -18.16 10.68 0.23
N PHE A 221 -17.73 11.40 1.27
CA PHE A 221 -18.60 11.94 2.32
C PHE A 221 -19.66 12.93 1.83
N GLU A 222 -19.44 13.56 0.68
CA GLU A 222 -20.42 14.49 0.09
C GLU A 222 -21.65 13.76 -0.47
N VAL A 223 -21.46 12.52 -0.93
CA VAL A 223 -22.46 11.72 -1.65
C VAL A 223 -22.91 10.47 -0.89
N ALA A 224 -22.27 10.12 0.21
CA ALA A 224 -22.59 8.97 1.06
C ALA A 224 -22.32 9.31 2.52
N LYS A 225 -23.32 9.94 3.19
CA LYS A 225 -23.16 10.61 4.48
C LYS A 225 -23.22 9.69 5.72
N TYR A 226 -23.72 8.47 5.59
CA TYR A 226 -23.81 7.54 6.73
C TYR A 226 -22.53 6.72 6.83
N TYR A 227 -21.72 6.97 7.86
CA TYR A 227 -20.48 6.23 8.11
C TYR A 227 -20.63 5.37 9.37
N SER A 228 -20.63 4.04 9.20
CA SER A 228 -20.87 3.08 10.28
C SER A 228 -19.58 2.34 10.64
N LEU A 229 -19.11 2.50 11.89
CA LEU A 229 -17.76 2.12 12.35
C LEU A 229 -17.63 0.60 12.56
N SER A 230 -17.75 -0.16 11.49
CA SER A 230 -17.63 -1.62 11.51
C SER A 230 -16.20 -2.10 11.73
N GLN A 231 -15.22 -1.39 11.19
CA GLN A 231 -13.79 -1.75 11.27
C GLN A 231 -13.53 -3.21 10.91
N HIS A 232 -14.24 -3.69 9.91
CA HIS A 232 -14.26 -5.09 9.51
C HIS A 232 -13.01 -5.55 8.78
N LEU A 233 -12.20 -4.62 8.32
CA LEU A 233 -10.91 -4.88 7.68
C LEU A 233 -9.87 -3.88 8.20
N ILE A 234 -8.64 -4.33 8.33
CA ILE A 234 -7.45 -3.49 8.49
C ILE A 234 -6.47 -3.93 7.42
N ILE A 235 -6.27 -3.09 6.41
CA ILE A 235 -5.49 -3.46 5.23
C ILE A 235 -4.17 -2.69 5.20
N PRO A 236 -3.03 -3.38 5.05
CA PRO A 236 -1.75 -2.73 4.81
C PRO A 236 -1.60 -2.33 3.35
N GLU A 237 -0.67 -1.42 3.10
CA GLU A 237 -0.12 -1.17 1.78
C GLU A 237 1.36 -1.57 1.74
N CYS A 238 1.80 -2.04 0.58
CA CYS A 238 3.18 -2.43 0.36
C CYS A 238 3.93 -1.33 -0.41
N VAL A 239 5.14 -1.01 0.00
CA VAL A 239 6.14 -0.43 -0.89
C VAL A 239 6.79 -1.59 -1.61
N CYS A 240 6.46 -1.74 -2.88
CA CYS A 240 6.79 -2.91 -3.65
C CYS A 240 7.64 -2.56 -4.87
N ILE A 241 8.63 -3.39 -5.20
CA ILE A 241 9.53 -3.24 -6.34
C ILE A 241 9.48 -4.48 -7.22
N ASN A 242 9.69 -4.32 -8.53
CA ASN A 242 9.87 -5.43 -9.45
C ASN A 242 11.07 -6.30 -9.02
N ASP A 243 10.93 -7.62 -9.04
CA ASP A 243 11.94 -8.57 -8.58
C ASP A 243 13.24 -8.49 -9.39
N LYS A 244 13.15 -8.36 -10.71
CA LYS A 244 14.34 -8.28 -11.59
C LYS A 244 15.08 -6.97 -11.35
N VAL A 245 14.35 -5.85 -11.16
CA VAL A 245 14.95 -4.56 -10.82
C VAL A 245 15.68 -4.66 -9.49
N TYR A 246 15.02 -5.23 -8.46
CA TYR A 246 15.63 -5.40 -7.14
C TYR A 246 16.86 -6.33 -7.18
N ASN A 247 16.75 -7.48 -7.86
CA ASN A 247 17.83 -8.45 -7.94
C ASN A 247 19.04 -7.97 -8.77
N SER A 248 18.83 -7.01 -9.69
CA SER A 248 19.92 -6.37 -10.46
C SER A 248 20.76 -5.39 -9.64
N LEU A 249 20.36 -5.05 -8.42
CA LEU A 249 21.09 -4.13 -7.57
C LEU A 249 22.30 -4.80 -6.91
N SER A 250 23.34 -4.03 -6.66
CA SER A 250 24.42 -4.43 -5.76
C SER A 250 23.88 -4.62 -4.34
N ASP A 251 24.56 -5.43 -3.52
CA ASP A 251 24.15 -5.68 -2.13
C ASP A 251 24.10 -4.36 -1.33
N LYS A 252 25.02 -3.43 -1.59
CA LYS A 252 25.01 -2.08 -1.03
C LYS A 252 23.69 -1.37 -1.35
N ASN A 253 23.27 -1.36 -2.62
CA ASN A 253 22.07 -0.67 -3.05
C ASN A 253 20.79 -1.40 -2.61
N LYS A 254 20.76 -2.75 -2.58
CA LYS A 254 19.67 -3.52 -1.97
C LYS A 254 19.44 -3.11 -0.51
N LYS A 255 20.52 -3.04 0.27
CA LYS A 255 20.47 -2.59 1.66
C LYS A 255 19.95 -1.15 1.77
N ALA A 256 20.51 -0.23 0.97
CA ALA A 256 20.12 1.18 0.94
C ALA A 256 18.62 1.37 0.63
N VAL A 257 18.11 0.68 -0.39
CA VAL A 257 16.69 0.74 -0.79
C VAL A 257 15.78 0.17 0.30
N LYS A 258 16.16 -0.95 0.92
CA LYS A 258 15.38 -1.57 2.00
C LYS A 258 15.36 -0.71 3.27
N GLU A 259 16.48 -0.08 3.61
CA GLU A 259 16.56 0.88 4.72
C GLU A 259 15.71 2.12 4.45
N ALA A 260 15.79 2.69 3.24
CA ALA A 260 14.97 3.83 2.82
C ALA A 260 13.47 3.53 2.94
N ALA A 261 13.02 2.34 2.50
CA ALA A 261 11.64 1.92 2.59
C ALA A 261 11.16 1.78 4.05
N ARG A 262 11.98 1.17 4.92
CA ARG A 262 11.67 1.04 6.35
C ARG A 262 11.62 2.39 7.07
N GLU A 263 12.51 3.30 6.71
CA GLU A 263 12.53 4.66 7.28
C GLU A 263 11.30 5.45 6.84
N SER A 264 10.93 5.37 5.57
CA SER A 264 9.72 6.00 5.05
C SER A 264 8.44 5.40 5.66
N ALA A 265 8.42 4.10 5.99
CA ALA A 265 7.29 3.45 6.65
C ALA A 265 7.05 3.99 8.07
N LYS A 266 8.12 4.29 8.81
CA LYS A 266 7.99 4.93 10.13
C LYS A 266 7.34 6.32 10.02
N LEU A 267 7.76 7.11 9.04
CA LEU A 267 7.16 8.41 8.76
C LEU A 267 5.68 8.26 8.37
N GLN A 268 5.37 7.31 7.47
CA GLN A 268 4.02 7.07 6.99
C GLN A 268 3.06 6.72 8.15
N ARG A 269 3.44 5.79 9.03
CA ARG A 269 2.62 5.39 10.19
C ARG A 269 2.34 6.57 11.13
N ALA A 270 3.34 7.40 11.40
CA ALA A 270 3.17 8.61 12.22
C ALA A 270 2.25 9.66 11.57
N LEU A 271 2.33 9.83 10.24
CA LEU A 271 1.45 10.70 9.50
C LEU A 271 0.03 10.14 9.40
N TRP A 272 -0.10 8.81 9.28
CA TRP A 272 -1.37 8.12 9.17
C TRP A 272 -2.26 8.35 10.40
N GLU A 273 -1.72 8.17 11.59
CA GLU A 273 -2.47 8.36 12.83
C GLU A 273 -3.07 9.78 12.92
N LYS A 274 -2.25 10.80 12.67
CA LYS A 274 -2.69 12.21 12.65
C LYS A 274 -3.75 12.45 11.57
N ARG A 275 -3.54 11.91 10.37
CA ARG A 275 -4.46 12.09 9.24
C ARG A 275 -5.80 11.42 9.49
N ALA A 276 -5.84 10.23 10.08
CA ALA A 276 -7.08 9.54 10.39
C ALA A 276 -7.96 10.36 11.34
N ILE A 277 -7.36 10.98 12.36
CA ILE A 277 -8.06 11.88 13.30
C ILE A 277 -8.59 13.11 12.56
N SER A 278 -7.72 13.85 11.86
CA SER A 278 -8.12 15.10 11.18
C SER A 278 -9.15 14.88 10.07
N SER A 279 -9.07 13.76 9.33
CA SER A 279 -10.07 13.41 8.33
C SER A 279 -11.43 13.14 8.95
N ARG A 280 -11.48 12.38 10.07
CA ARG A 280 -12.72 12.14 10.81
C ARG A 280 -13.35 13.47 11.27
N GLU A 281 -12.57 14.33 11.91
CA GLU A 281 -13.05 15.63 12.38
C GLU A 281 -13.60 16.49 11.23
N LYS A 282 -12.91 16.52 10.10
CA LYS A 282 -13.31 17.29 8.93
C LYS A 282 -14.65 16.83 8.36
N VAL A 283 -14.84 15.52 8.17
CA VAL A 283 -16.08 14.97 7.61
C VAL A 283 -17.24 15.09 8.59
N MET A 284 -16.99 14.97 9.89
CA MET A 284 -18.00 15.22 10.94
C MET A 284 -18.49 16.67 10.91
N LYS A 285 -17.58 17.66 10.79
CA LYS A 285 -17.93 19.06 10.61
C LYS A 285 -18.72 19.34 9.31
N ALA A 286 -18.53 18.51 8.29
CA ALA A 286 -19.26 18.57 7.02
C ALA A 286 -20.63 17.87 7.05
N GLY A 287 -21.09 17.39 8.22
CA GLY A 287 -22.41 16.81 8.42
C GLY A 287 -22.51 15.31 8.10
N VAL A 288 -21.40 14.58 8.20
CA VAL A 288 -21.43 13.11 8.15
C VAL A 288 -22.12 12.58 9.40
N GLU A 289 -23.10 11.71 9.19
CA GLU A 289 -23.76 10.96 10.25
C GLU A 289 -22.95 9.71 10.57
N PHE A 290 -22.32 9.73 11.73
CA PHE A 290 -21.48 8.65 12.22
C PHE A 290 -22.23 7.82 13.28
N ASN A 291 -22.07 6.50 13.20
CA ASN A 291 -22.52 5.59 14.26
C ASN A 291 -21.49 4.51 14.56
N GLU A 292 -21.43 4.11 15.81
CA GLU A 292 -20.77 2.89 16.23
C GLU A 292 -21.64 1.67 15.97
N ILE A 293 -21.00 0.51 15.82
CA ILE A 293 -21.71 -0.76 15.71
C ILE A 293 -21.75 -1.41 17.10
N PRO A 294 -22.94 -1.54 17.70
CA PRO A 294 -23.04 -2.02 19.10
C PRO A 294 -22.62 -3.49 19.27
N ASN A 295 -22.76 -4.31 18.23
CA ASN A 295 -22.42 -5.73 18.27
C ASN A 295 -21.56 -6.13 17.06
N LYS A 296 -20.24 -5.91 17.17
CA LYS A 296 -19.28 -6.33 16.13
C LYS A 296 -19.20 -7.85 15.99
N LYS A 297 -19.48 -8.60 17.05
CA LYS A 297 -19.48 -10.08 17.00
C LYS A 297 -20.49 -10.60 15.98
N ALA A 298 -21.66 -9.97 15.87
CA ALA A 298 -22.65 -10.34 14.85
C ALA A 298 -22.10 -10.22 13.41
N PHE A 299 -21.27 -9.20 13.13
CA PHE A 299 -20.60 -9.07 11.84
C PHE A 299 -19.51 -10.12 11.63
N MET A 300 -18.72 -10.42 12.69
CA MET A 300 -17.71 -11.49 12.65
C MET A 300 -18.36 -12.83 12.31
N ASP A 301 -19.46 -13.17 13.00
CA ASP A 301 -20.20 -14.43 12.82
C ASP A 301 -20.80 -14.51 11.40
N ALA A 302 -21.39 -13.42 10.90
CA ALA A 302 -21.97 -13.35 9.56
C ALA A 302 -20.92 -13.48 8.44
N MET A 303 -19.69 -13.03 8.68
CA MET A 303 -18.59 -13.10 7.71
C MET A 303 -17.73 -14.38 7.86
N GLN A 304 -17.95 -15.20 8.89
CA GLN A 304 -17.20 -16.45 9.09
C GLN A 304 -17.22 -17.39 7.86
N PRO A 305 -18.31 -17.52 7.10
CA PRO A 305 -18.33 -18.34 5.87
C PRO A 305 -17.28 -17.90 4.83
N VAL A 306 -16.88 -16.62 4.81
CA VAL A 306 -15.83 -16.13 3.90
C VAL A 306 -14.47 -16.76 4.26
N HIS A 307 -14.14 -16.81 5.57
CA HIS A 307 -12.93 -17.49 6.06
C HIS A 307 -12.96 -18.99 5.69
N THR A 308 -14.06 -19.66 6.00
CA THR A 308 -14.21 -21.10 5.76
C THR A 308 -14.03 -21.42 4.28
N LYS A 309 -14.74 -20.71 3.40
CA LYS A 309 -14.66 -20.90 1.95
C LYS A 309 -13.25 -20.68 1.43
N TYR A 310 -12.59 -19.57 1.84
CA TYR A 310 -11.26 -19.24 1.37
C TYR A 310 -10.21 -20.25 1.84
N LEU A 311 -10.23 -20.64 3.11
CA LEU A 311 -9.26 -21.59 3.67
C LEU A 311 -9.51 -23.01 3.20
N SER A 312 -10.75 -23.42 2.92
CA SER A 312 -11.04 -24.72 2.28
C SER A 312 -10.45 -24.81 0.87
N ALA A 313 -10.48 -23.69 0.12
CA ALA A 313 -9.84 -23.64 -1.20
C ALA A 313 -8.30 -23.46 -1.15
N ASN A 314 -7.78 -23.00 -0.03
CA ASN A 314 -6.35 -22.71 0.17
C ASN A 314 -5.83 -23.27 1.51
N PRO A 315 -5.86 -24.60 1.72
CA PRO A 315 -5.51 -25.21 3.02
C PRO A 315 -4.06 -24.96 3.45
N ASN A 316 -3.16 -24.73 2.50
CA ASN A 316 -1.77 -24.35 2.74
C ASN A 316 -1.61 -22.99 3.41
N LEU A 317 -2.62 -22.13 3.41
CA LEU A 317 -2.60 -20.81 4.04
C LEU A 317 -3.09 -20.83 5.50
N VAL A 318 -3.65 -21.94 5.99
CA VAL A 318 -4.10 -22.08 7.39
C VAL A 318 -2.98 -21.74 8.37
N PRO A 319 -1.74 -22.25 8.23
CA PRO A 319 -0.65 -21.91 9.15
C PRO A 319 -0.32 -20.40 9.17
N LEU A 320 -0.38 -19.73 8.03
CA LEU A 320 -0.17 -18.27 7.95
C LEU A 320 -1.27 -17.49 8.65
N VAL A 321 -2.52 -17.89 8.47
CA VAL A 321 -3.67 -17.28 9.15
C VAL A 321 -3.56 -17.47 10.67
N ASP A 322 -3.17 -18.67 11.13
CA ASP A 322 -2.97 -18.95 12.54
C ASP A 322 -1.78 -18.17 13.12
N LEU A 323 -0.70 -18.02 12.36
CA LEU A 323 0.45 -17.20 12.73
C LEU A 323 0.01 -15.74 12.96
N ILE A 324 -0.79 -15.17 12.06
CA ILE A 324 -1.33 -13.82 12.21
C ILE A 324 -2.19 -13.75 13.48
N LYS A 325 -3.18 -14.62 13.64
CA LYS A 325 -4.12 -14.60 14.79
C LYS A 325 -3.43 -14.73 16.13
N ASN A 326 -2.34 -15.51 16.21
CA ASN A 326 -1.59 -15.79 17.42
C ASN A 326 -0.48 -14.77 17.71
N THR A 327 -0.22 -13.81 16.82
CA THR A 327 0.71 -12.71 17.06
C THR A 327 0.24 -11.89 18.27
N LYS A 328 1.14 -11.72 19.26
CA LYS A 328 0.86 -11.02 20.54
C LYS A 328 1.12 -9.52 20.44
#